data_081669a7c91f0af8158cf4dd1abd6045
#
_entry.id   081669a7c91f0af8158cf4dd1abd6045
#
_cell.length_a   1.000
_cell.length_b   1.000
_cell.length_c   1.000
_cell.angle_alpha   90.00
_cell.angle_beta   90.00
_cell.angle_gamma   90.00
#
_symmetry.space_group_name_H-M   'P 1'
#
loop_
_entity.id
_entity.type
_entity.pdbx_description
1 polymer ?
#
loop_
_entity_poly.entity_id
_entity_poly.type
_entity_poly.pdbx_seq_one_letter_code
_entity_poly.pdbx_strand_id
1 'polypeptide(L)'
;MKVIFLGKHTGGNNNCLGVNALQYLIQNLNPTLDNKIECVTSSKDLLFDFCKRNNINVTQNIDDIDLNNIDLVISYGWGEMVKGKLLKSPRIGCINFHPAPLPEWKGMGGVFNYALYEQVKEWGVSAHFIDETFDTGDIIKVKRFKINPNQHSVYSLTKLSHNKLLLLYKEVIQILLKNKLSPNLIPRSPQKGGRYISKKELNNLREIKPDDTVEVINKKIKACFCPPHHGAYITIKDKQYSIINSEILNSVIQYEK
;
A
#
# COMPACT_ATOMS: atom_id res chain seq x y z
N MET A 1 -11.53 19.16 15.07
CA MET A 1 -10.33 18.51 14.50
C MET A 1 -10.51 18.35 13.00
N LYS A 2 -9.46 18.64 12.21
CA LYS A 2 -9.48 18.46 10.74
C LYS A 2 -8.56 17.33 10.33
N VAL A 3 -9.11 16.31 9.66
CA VAL A 3 -8.38 15.15 9.14
C VAL A 3 -8.48 15.11 7.64
N ILE A 4 -7.37 14.97 6.96
CA ILE A 4 -7.29 14.72 5.52
C ILE A 4 -7.04 13.22 5.31
N PHE A 5 -7.94 12.57 4.59
CA PHE A 5 -7.80 11.17 4.19
C PHE A 5 -7.40 11.09 2.71
N LEU A 6 -6.19 10.62 2.45
CA LEU A 6 -5.67 10.37 1.11
C LEU A 6 -5.84 8.88 0.82
N GLY A 7 -6.64 8.53 -0.19
CA GLY A 7 -6.93 7.14 -0.46
C GLY A 7 -7.33 6.85 -1.89
N LYS A 8 -7.35 5.57 -2.23
CA LYS A 8 -7.89 5.04 -3.48
C LYS A 8 -8.76 3.84 -3.18
N HIS A 9 -9.67 3.54 -4.11
CA HIS A 9 -10.25 2.22 -4.15
C HIS A 9 -9.12 1.22 -4.47
N THR A 10 -8.70 0.44 -3.47
CA THR A 10 -7.70 -0.61 -3.62
C THR A 10 -8.38 -1.96 -3.41
N GLY A 11 -8.21 -2.88 -4.36
CA GLY A 11 -8.83 -4.19 -4.33
C GLY A 11 -9.87 -4.36 -5.45
N GLY A 12 -10.03 -5.58 -6.00
CA GLY A 12 -11.05 -5.89 -6.99
C GLY A 12 -12.47 -5.57 -6.48
N ASN A 13 -13.47 -5.69 -7.35
CA ASN A 13 -14.86 -5.21 -7.19
C ASN A 13 -15.56 -5.45 -5.84
N ASN A 14 -15.03 -6.30 -4.96
CA ASN A 14 -15.63 -6.65 -3.66
C ASN A 14 -14.79 -6.21 -2.44
N ASN A 15 -13.67 -5.50 -2.60
CA ASN A 15 -12.78 -5.19 -1.49
C ASN A 15 -12.43 -3.68 -1.46
N CYS A 16 -13.40 -2.88 -1.06
CA CYS A 16 -13.29 -1.41 -0.96
C CYS A 16 -12.46 -1.00 0.28
N LEU A 17 -11.18 -1.34 0.31
CA LEU A 17 -10.35 -1.13 1.49
C LEU A 17 -10.25 0.34 1.90
N GLY A 18 -10.13 1.26 0.93
CA GLY A 18 -10.16 2.71 1.20
C GLY A 18 -11.48 3.15 1.82
N VAL A 19 -12.62 2.63 1.32
CA VAL A 19 -13.94 2.89 1.89
C VAL A 19 -14.04 2.36 3.32
N ASN A 20 -13.62 1.10 3.55
CA ASN A 20 -13.66 0.49 4.88
C ASN A 20 -12.79 1.24 5.89
N ALA A 21 -11.62 1.74 5.47
CA ALA A 21 -10.74 2.54 6.31
C ALA A 21 -11.36 3.90 6.65
N LEU A 22 -11.89 4.61 5.65
CA LEU A 22 -12.56 5.90 5.86
C LEU A 22 -13.82 5.75 6.71
N GLN A 23 -14.64 4.73 6.45
CA GLN A 23 -15.84 4.45 7.25
C GLN A 23 -15.49 4.18 8.71
N TYR A 24 -14.45 3.39 8.97
CA TYR A 24 -13.98 3.15 10.34
C TYR A 24 -13.51 4.45 11.02
N LEU A 25 -12.80 5.31 10.28
CA LEU A 25 -12.38 6.61 10.80
C LEU A 25 -13.58 7.46 11.22
N ILE A 26 -14.58 7.60 10.36
CA ILE A 26 -15.80 8.37 10.62
C ILE A 26 -16.54 7.85 11.87
N GLN A 27 -16.70 6.55 11.98
CA GLN A 27 -17.41 5.92 13.10
C GLN A 27 -16.71 6.12 14.45
N ASN A 28 -15.39 6.29 14.46
CA ASN A 28 -14.60 6.40 15.69
C ASN A 28 -14.16 7.83 16.02
N LEU A 29 -14.13 8.74 15.05
CA LEU A 29 -14.00 10.16 15.29
C LEU A 29 -15.39 10.68 15.64
N ASN A 30 -15.64 10.90 16.94
CA ASN A 30 -16.94 11.31 17.48
C ASN A 30 -17.58 12.45 16.65
N PRO A 31 -18.74 12.25 16.01
CA PRO A 31 -19.39 13.25 15.16
C PRO A 31 -19.93 14.46 15.93
N THR A 32 -19.97 14.42 17.26
CA THR A 32 -20.45 15.53 18.12
C THR A 32 -19.41 16.63 18.37
N LEU A 33 -18.13 16.37 18.05
CA LEU A 33 -17.10 17.40 18.01
C LEU A 33 -17.04 17.91 16.57
N ASP A 34 -16.75 19.19 16.33
CA ASP A 34 -16.54 19.81 14.99
C ASP A 34 -15.43 19.13 14.18
N ASN A 35 -15.55 17.83 14.03
CA ASN A 35 -14.58 17.01 13.30
C ASN A 35 -14.86 17.10 11.80
N LYS A 36 -13.96 17.73 11.06
CA LYS A 36 -14.02 17.80 9.60
C LYS A 36 -13.13 16.72 9.02
N ILE A 37 -13.70 15.83 8.21
CA ILE A 37 -12.94 14.89 7.40
C ILE A 37 -13.08 15.33 5.96
N GLU A 38 -11.93 15.53 5.31
CA GLU A 38 -11.85 15.78 3.87
C GLU A 38 -11.12 14.60 3.23
N CYS A 39 -11.60 14.15 2.08
CA CYS A 39 -11.04 13.03 1.34
C CYS A 39 -10.40 13.51 0.04
N VAL A 40 -9.26 12.92 -0.30
CA VAL A 40 -8.65 13.06 -1.64
C VAL A 40 -8.54 11.68 -2.26
N THR A 41 -9.05 11.53 -3.47
CA THR A 41 -8.88 10.33 -4.28
C THR A 41 -8.57 10.72 -5.72
N SER A 42 -7.58 10.09 -6.34
CA SER A 42 -7.10 10.47 -7.68
C SER A 42 -8.06 10.10 -8.83
N SER A 43 -9.19 9.47 -8.54
CA SER A 43 -10.17 9.02 -9.53
C SER A 43 -11.59 9.07 -8.97
N LYS A 44 -12.58 9.11 -9.85
CA LYS A 44 -14.00 8.91 -9.48
C LYS A 44 -14.27 7.41 -9.28
N ASP A 45 -13.75 6.88 -8.20
CA ASP A 45 -13.86 5.47 -7.81
C ASP A 45 -14.92 5.27 -6.70
N LEU A 46 -15.03 4.05 -6.19
CA LEU A 46 -15.99 3.74 -5.12
C LEU A 46 -15.75 4.55 -3.82
N LEU A 47 -14.52 5.00 -3.57
CA LEU A 47 -14.23 5.88 -2.45
C LEU A 47 -14.80 7.28 -2.68
N PHE A 48 -14.68 7.81 -3.91
CA PHE A 48 -15.29 9.08 -4.30
C PHE A 48 -16.82 9.04 -4.13
N ASP A 49 -17.46 7.98 -4.67
CA ASP A 49 -18.90 7.80 -4.58
C ASP A 49 -19.38 7.62 -3.12
N PHE A 50 -18.60 6.92 -2.30
CA PHE A 50 -18.86 6.80 -0.86
C PHE A 50 -18.85 8.17 -0.19
N CYS A 51 -17.85 9.00 -0.45
CA CYS A 51 -17.75 10.36 0.10
C CYS A 51 -18.98 11.21 -0.29
N LYS A 52 -19.34 11.21 -1.58
CA LYS A 52 -20.51 11.96 -2.06
C LYS A 52 -21.81 11.55 -1.37
N ARG A 53 -22.05 10.22 -1.24
CA ARG A 53 -23.27 9.69 -0.58
C ARG A 53 -23.33 9.99 0.91
N ASN A 54 -22.19 10.22 1.56
CA ASN A 54 -22.11 10.50 3.00
C ASN A 54 -21.81 11.97 3.30
N ASN A 55 -21.96 12.89 2.34
CA ASN A 55 -21.70 14.32 2.48
C ASN A 55 -20.30 14.66 3.01
N ILE A 56 -19.30 13.86 2.63
CA ILE A 56 -17.90 14.12 2.94
C ILE A 56 -17.32 14.95 1.81
N ASN A 57 -16.60 16.03 2.18
CA ASN A 57 -15.91 16.83 1.19
C ASN A 57 -14.83 15.97 0.49
N VAL A 58 -14.91 15.87 -0.84
CA VAL A 58 -13.97 15.05 -1.63
C VAL A 58 -13.49 15.81 -2.85
N THR A 59 -12.17 15.81 -3.04
CA THR A 59 -11.49 16.36 -4.23
C THR A 59 -10.65 15.29 -4.91
N GLN A 60 -10.31 15.53 -6.17
CA GLN A 60 -9.40 14.67 -6.94
C GLN A 60 -7.98 15.23 -7.00
N ASN A 61 -7.79 16.46 -6.59
CA ASN A 61 -6.48 17.12 -6.58
C ASN A 61 -6.06 17.45 -5.15
N ILE A 62 -4.86 17.03 -4.78
CA ILE A 62 -4.29 17.30 -3.46
C ILE A 62 -4.04 18.80 -3.23
N ASP A 63 -3.86 19.57 -4.31
CA ASP A 63 -3.63 21.01 -4.25
C ASP A 63 -4.91 21.82 -3.94
N ASP A 64 -6.09 21.19 -4.04
CA ASP A 64 -7.37 21.82 -3.69
C ASP A 64 -7.66 21.79 -2.17
N ILE A 65 -6.79 21.19 -1.37
CA ILE A 65 -6.98 21.09 0.09
C ILE A 65 -6.69 22.45 0.74
N ASP A 66 -7.62 22.91 1.56
CA ASP A 66 -7.33 23.98 2.50
C ASP A 66 -6.37 23.50 3.60
N LEU A 67 -5.15 24.04 3.60
CA LEU A 67 -4.07 23.64 4.51
C LEU A 67 -4.19 24.23 5.92
N ASN A 68 -5.21 25.07 6.19
CA ASN A 68 -5.37 25.67 7.49
C ASN A 68 -5.91 24.67 8.52
N ASN A 69 -5.32 24.70 9.71
CA ASN A 69 -5.77 23.94 10.88
C ASN A 69 -5.91 22.42 10.66
N ILE A 70 -5.03 21.82 9.83
CA ILE A 70 -4.98 20.37 9.68
C ILE A 70 -4.35 19.76 10.93
N ASP A 71 -5.05 18.80 11.53
CA ASP A 71 -4.51 18.03 12.66
C ASP A 71 -3.76 16.79 12.21
N LEU A 72 -4.29 16.07 11.22
CA LEU A 72 -3.75 14.77 10.81
C LEU A 72 -3.99 14.54 9.31
N VAL A 73 -2.99 14.00 8.64
CA VAL A 73 -3.13 13.41 7.31
C VAL A 73 -2.97 11.90 7.41
N ILE A 74 -3.90 11.15 6.84
CA ILE A 74 -3.87 9.69 6.74
C ILE A 74 -3.73 9.31 5.27
N SER A 75 -2.70 8.56 4.94
CA SER A 75 -2.47 7.98 3.62
C SER A 75 -2.75 6.48 3.66
N TYR A 76 -3.78 6.03 2.93
CA TYR A 76 -4.18 4.63 2.86
C TYR A 76 -4.40 4.20 1.40
N GLY A 77 -3.42 3.49 0.84
CA GLY A 77 -3.43 3.11 -0.57
C GLY A 77 -3.23 4.29 -1.54
N TRP A 78 -2.77 5.41 -1.06
CA TRP A 78 -2.41 6.57 -1.87
C TRP A 78 -1.10 6.28 -2.63
N GLY A 79 -1.09 6.60 -3.93
CA GLY A 79 0.02 6.25 -4.83
C GLY A 79 1.03 7.36 -5.09
N GLU A 80 0.89 8.51 -4.44
CA GLU A 80 1.72 9.68 -4.69
C GLU A 80 2.44 10.13 -3.42
N MET A 81 3.54 10.85 -3.60
CA MET A 81 4.28 11.38 -2.48
C MET A 81 3.55 12.56 -1.83
N VAL A 82 3.36 12.52 -0.52
CA VAL A 82 2.93 13.66 0.26
C VAL A 82 4.16 14.54 0.53
N LYS A 83 4.14 15.78 0.08
CA LYS A 83 5.29 16.68 0.12
C LYS A 83 4.89 18.15 0.34
N GLY A 84 5.90 19.01 0.47
CA GLY A 84 5.71 20.45 0.54
C GLY A 84 4.93 20.89 1.77
N LYS A 85 4.00 21.82 1.58
CA LYS A 85 3.21 22.40 2.67
C LYS A 85 2.32 21.36 3.34
N LEU A 86 1.70 20.44 2.59
CA LEU A 86 0.82 19.40 3.16
C LEU A 86 1.57 18.48 4.12
N LEU A 87 2.83 18.15 3.85
CA LEU A 87 3.66 17.33 4.75
C LEU A 87 3.94 18.05 6.09
N LYS A 88 4.08 19.37 6.07
CA LYS A 88 4.51 20.19 7.20
C LYS A 88 3.35 20.82 7.99
N SER A 89 2.16 20.92 7.41
CA SER A 89 1.00 21.60 8.02
C SER A 89 0.33 20.83 9.16
N PRO A 90 0.21 19.50 9.14
CA PRO A 90 -0.57 18.80 10.15
C PRO A 90 0.10 18.82 11.53
N ARG A 91 -0.66 19.21 12.57
CA ARG A 91 -0.19 19.30 13.96
C ARG A 91 0.34 17.96 14.50
N ILE A 92 -0.31 16.85 14.14
CA ILE A 92 0.08 15.49 14.54
C ILE A 92 1.12 14.93 13.55
N GLY A 93 0.96 15.24 12.26
CA GLY A 93 1.78 14.76 11.16
C GLY A 93 0.98 14.00 10.12
N CYS A 94 1.72 13.41 9.18
CA CYS A 94 1.18 12.56 8.13
C CYS A 94 1.51 11.10 8.44
N ILE A 95 0.52 10.22 8.40
CA ILE A 95 0.68 8.78 8.66
C ILE A 95 0.35 8.00 7.40
N ASN A 96 1.25 7.10 7.00
CA ASN A 96 1.05 6.18 5.89
C ASN A 96 0.86 4.75 6.39
N PHE A 97 0.03 4.01 5.68
CA PHE A 97 -0.19 2.58 5.87
C PHE A 97 0.40 1.81 4.69
N HIS A 98 1.54 1.18 4.94
CA HIS A 98 2.34 0.50 3.93
C HIS A 98 2.12 -1.03 3.99
N PRO A 99 1.82 -1.70 2.86
CA PRO A 99 1.46 -3.13 2.85
C PRO A 99 2.67 -4.07 2.87
N ALA A 100 3.80 -3.61 3.43
CA ALA A 100 5.00 -4.40 3.62
C ALA A 100 5.64 -4.10 4.99
N PRO A 101 6.49 -5.00 5.53
CA PRO A 101 7.17 -4.77 6.80
C PRO A 101 8.32 -3.77 6.62
N LEU A 102 8.27 -2.68 7.39
CA LEU A 102 9.34 -1.70 7.52
C LEU A 102 10.26 -2.05 8.71
N PRO A 103 11.55 -1.73 8.64
CA PRO A 103 12.23 -1.00 7.57
C PRO A 103 12.64 -1.85 6.37
N GLU A 104 12.43 -3.16 6.37
CA GLU A 104 13.03 -4.11 5.44
C GLU A 104 12.62 -3.84 3.98
N TRP A 105 11.33 -3.55 3.75
CA TRP A 105 10.75 -3.48 2.41
C TRP A 105 10.08 -2.13 2.18
N LYS A 106 10.77 -1.23 1.48
CA LYS A 106 10.32 0.12 1.13
C LYS A 106 9.97 0.20 -0.35
N GLY A 107 9.10 1.15 -0.71
CA GLY A 107 8.76 1.45 -2.10
C GLY A 107 7.47 0.81 -2.59
N MET A 108 7.01 1.26 -3.76
CA MET A 108 5.67 0.96 -4.27
C MET A 108 5.66 -0.06 -5.41
N GLY A 109 6.79 -0.45 -5.92
CA GLY A 109 6.85 -1.14 -7.19
C GLY A 109 7.47 -2.52 -7.13
N GLY A 110 6.88 -3.51 -6.46
CA GLY A 110 7.39 -4.87 -6.58
C GLY A 110 7.81 -5.54 -5.29
N VAL A 111 7.50 -4.98 -4.13
CA VAL A 111 7.82 -5.60 -2.84
C VAL A 111 7.26 -7.03 -2.71
N PHE A 112 6.04 -7.26 -3.19
CA PHE A 112 5.43 -8.59 -3.21
C PHE A 112 6.13 -9.55 -4.18
N ASN A 113 6.56 -9.04 -5.34
CA ASN A 113 7.30 -9.83 -6.33
C ASN A 113 8.62 -10.31 -5.74
N TYR A 114 9.38 -9.40 -5.11
CA TYR A 114 10.64 -9.76 -4.46
C TYR A 114 10.44 -10.68 -3.26
N ALA A 115 9.39 -10.48 -2.45
CA ALA A 115 9.08 -11.38 -1.34
C ALA A 115 8.89 -12.84 -1.82
N LEU A 116 8.19 -13.04 -2.94
CA LEU A 116 8.00 -14.37 -3.53
C LEU A 116 9.27 -14.89 -4.20
N TYR A 117 10.01 -14.04 -4.91
CA TYR A 117 11.27 -14.42 -5.56
C TYR A 117 12.33 -14.87 -4.53
N GLU A 118 12.46 -14.13 -3.43
CA GLU A 118 13.42 -14.43 -2.36
C GLU A 118 12.90 -15.46 -1.33
N GLN A 119 11.72 -16.03 -1.58
CA GLN A 119 11.13 -17.08 -0.74
C GLN A 119 10.97 -16.67 0.73
N VAL A 120 10.53 -15.43 0.97
CA VAL A 120 10.32 -14.87 2.30
C VAL A 120 9.25 -15.67 3.04
N LYS A 121 9.53 -16.07 4.30
CA LYS A 121 8.63 -16.89 5.13
C LYS A 121 7.86 -16.08 6.18
N GLU A 122 8.27 -14.85 6.44
CA GLU A 122 7.58 -13.89 7.29
C GLU A 122 7.36 -12.59 6.53
N TRP A 123 6.13 -12.13 6.53
CA TRP A 123 5.72 -10.88 5.92
C TRP A 123 5.14 -9.93 6.98
N GLY A 124 4.75 -8.73 6.60
CA GLY A 124 4.16 -7.78 7.52
C GLY A 124 3.53 -6.60 6.81
N VAL A 125 2.92 -5.74 7.61
CA VAL A 125 2.37 -4.46 7.19
C VAL A 125 2.73 -3.40 8.22
N SER A 126 2.86 -2.15 7.81
CA SER A 126 3.42 -1.09 8.64
C SER A 126 2.57 0.17 8.64
N ALA A 127 2.50 0.82 9.79
CA ALA A 127 2.07 2.20 9.91
C ALA A 127 3.27 3.05 10.34
N HIS A 128 3.51 4.13 9.63
CA HIS A 128 4.66 4.99 9.87
C HIS A 128 4.32 6.45 9.58
N PHE A 129 5.07 7.37 10.15
CA PHE A 129 5.00 8.77 9.76
C PHE A 129 5.57 8.95 8.36
N ILE A 130 5.03 9.88 7.59
CA ILE A 130 5.60 10.27 6.31
C ILE A 130 6.67 11.33 6.55
N ASP A 131 7.80 11.19 5.88
CA ASP A 131 8.86 12.19 5.77
C ASP A 131 9.12 12.59 4.30
N GLU A 132 10.24 13.19 4.01
CA GLU A 132 10.57 13.70 2.68
C GLU A 132 10.94 12.60 1.66
N THR A 133 11.06 11.35 2.11
CA THR A 133 11.43 10.19 1.27
C THR A 133 10.42 9.06 1.41
N PHE A 134 10.43 8.11 0.45
CA PHE A 134 9.44 7.03 0.45
C PHE A 134 9.72 6.01 1.56
N ASP A 135 8.71 5.80 2.42
CA ASP A 135 8.64 4.76 3.45
C ASP A 135 9.81 4.77 4.45
N THR A 136 10.33 5.96 4.80
CA THR A 136 11.51 6.12 5.68
C THR A 136 11.22 6.77 7.03
N GLY A 137 10.08 7.40 7.20
CA GLY A 137 9.70 8.05 8.45
C GLY A 137 9.48 7.08 9.60
N ASP A 138 9.47 7.60 10.82
CA ASP A 138 9.38 6.83 12.06
C ASP A 138 8.22 5.84 12.06
N ILE A 139 8.49 4.59 12.43
CA ILE A 139 7.50 3.53 12.54
C ILE A 139 6.64 3.73 13.79
N ILE A 140 5.31 3.68 13.59
CA ILE A 140 4.32 3.65 14.67
C ILE A 140 4.10 2.20 15.12
N LYS A 141 3.87 1.31 14.16
CA LYS A 141 3.63 -0.11 14.43
C LYS A 141 3.84 -0.97 13.19
N VAL A 142 4.40 -2.17 13.39
CA VAL A 142 4.49 -3.21 12.36
C VAL A 142 3.70 -4.44 12.86
N LYS A 143 2.91 -5.03 11.97
CA LYS A 143 2.19 -6.28 12.23
C LYS A 143 2.74 -7.36 11.33
N ARG A 144 3.45 -8.32 11.91
CA ARG A 144 4.10 -9.44 11.19
C ARG A 144 3.22 -10.68 11.19
N PHE A 145 3.37 -11.51 10.17
CA PHE A 145 2.67 -12.79 10.03
C PHE A 145 3.47 -13.76 9.15
N LYS A 146 3.31 -15.05 9.43
CA LYS A 146 3.96 -16.12 8.63
C LYS A 146 3.25 -16.26 7.29
N ILE A 147 4.03 -16.55 6.24
CA ILE A 147 3.54 -16.87 4.91
C ILE A 147 4.27 -18.12 4.38
N ASN A 148 3.63 -18.84 3.46
CA ASN A 148 4.30 -19.85 2.65
C ASN A 148 4.41 -19.31 1.21
N PRO A 149 5.58 -18.86 0.76
CA PRO A 149 5.74 -18.25 -0.56
C PRO A 149 5.37 -19.19 -1.72
N ASN A 150 5.39 -20.51 -1.48
CA ASN A 150 4.99 -21.50 -2.48
C ASN A 150 3.48 -21.58 -2.68
N GLN A 151 2.68 -21.14 -1.70
CA GLN A 151 1.22 -21.12 -1.75
C GLN A 151 0.64 -19.76 -2.15
N HIS A 152 1.49 -18.75 -2.36
CA HIS A 152 1.07 -17.41 -2.73
C HIS A 152 1.45 -17.04 -4.16
N SER A 153 0.55 -16.38 -4.83
CA SER A 153 0.82 -15.50 -5.97
C SER A 153 0.98 -14.05 -5.48
N VAL A 154 1.49 -13.16 -6.33
CA VAL A 154 1.51 -11.71 -6.04
C VAL A 154 0.11 -11.22 -5.65
N TYR A 155 -0.91 -11.64 -6.40
CA TYR A 155 -2.29 -11.26 -6.12
C TYR A 155 -2.76 -11.72 -4.73
N SER A 156 -2.57 -12.99 -4.38
CA SER A 156 -3.03 -13.52 -3.08
C SER A 156 -2.25 -12.93 -1.90
N LEU A 157 -0.94 -12.69 -2.05
CA LEU A 157 -0.14 -12.05 -1.01
C LEU A 157 -0.52 -10.58 -0.84
N THR A 158 -0.78 -9.85 -1.93
CA THR A 158 -1.30 -8.47 -1.89
C THR A 158 -2.64 -8.42 -1.15
N LYS A 159 -3.59 -9.31 -1.50
CA LYS A 159 -4.90 -9.38 -0.85
C LYS A 159 -4.78 -9.67 0.66
N LEU A 160 -3.94 -10.64 1.03
CA LEU A 160 -3.67 -10.96 2.44
C LEU A 160 -3.09 -9.75 3.18
N SER A 161 -2.09 -9.10 2.58
CA SER A 161 -1.43 -7.92 3.16
C SER A 161 -2.41 -6.76 3.35
N HIS A 162 -3.25 -6.48 2.39
CA HIS A 162 -4.27 -5.44 2.50
C HIS A 162 -5.30 -5.74 3.60
N ASN A 163 -5.73 -7.00 3.77
CA ASN A 163 -6.60 -7.38 4.88
C ASN A 163 -5.92 -7.17 6.25
N LYS A 164 -4.64 -7.55 6.37
CA LYS A 164 -3.85 -7.30 7.58
C LYS A 164 -3.58 -5.81 7.81
N LEU A 165 -3.41 -5.03 6.73
CA LEU A 165 -3.23 -3.59 6.80
C LEU A 165 -4.47 -2.87 7.35
N LEU A 166 -5.68 -3.30 6.97
CA LEU A 166 -6.91 -2.77 7.53
C LEU A 166 -7.04 -3.06 9.04
N LEU A 167 -6.60 -4.23 9.48
CA LEU A 167 -6.56 -4.55 10.91
C LEU A 167 -5.55 -3.66 11.65
N LEU A 168 -4.34 -3.49 11.09
CA LEU A 168 -3.34 -2.57 11.63
C LEU A 168 -3.84 -1.13 11.67
N TYR A 169 -4.53 -0.69 10.60
CA TYR A 169 -5.15 0.63 10.53
C TYR A 169 -6.09 0.86 11.72
N LYS A 170 -7.00 -0.08 11.98
CA LYS A 170 -7.94 0.01 13.11
C LYS A 170 -7.21 0.09 14.45
N GLU A 171 -6.17 -0.72 14.64
CA GLU A 171 -5.33 -0.68 15.86
C GLU A 171 -4.65 0.69 16.04
N VAL A 172 -4.10 1.26 14.96
CA VAL A 172 -3.40 2.56 15.02
C VAL A 172 -4.39 3.70 15.29
N ILE A 173 -5.57 3.69 14.65
CA ILE A 173 -6.61 4.68 14.96
C ILE A 173 -6.98 4.63 16.46
N GLN A 174 -7.12 3.45 17.06
CA GLN A 174 -7.38 3.32 18.50
C GLN A 174 -6.22 3.85 19.36
N ILE A 175 -4.96 3.63 18.94
CA ILE A 175 -3.80 4.22 19.61
C ILE A 175 -3.86 5.74 19.58
N LEU A 176 -4.17 6.33 18.43
CA LEU A 176 -4.30 7.79 18.27
C LEU A 176 -5.38 8.37 19.19
N LEU A 177 -6.55 7.73 19.22
CA LEU A 177 -7.69 8.17 20.05
C LEU A 177 -7.40 8.03 21.55
N LYS A 178 -6.86 6.88 21.99
CA LYS A 178 -6.49 6.64 23.39
C LYS A 178 -5.48 7.68 23.89
N ASN A 179 -4.55 8.08 23.04
CA ASN A 179 -3.55 9.10 23.33
C ASN A 179 -4.07 10.54 23.08
N LYS A 180 -5.40 10.72 22.97
CA LYS A 180 -6.07 12.02 22.78
C LYS A 180 -5.46 12.81 21.61
N LEU A 181 -4.98 12.11 20.59
CA LEU A 181 -4.34 12.70 19.42
C LEU A 181 -3.16 13.64 19.77
N SER A 182 -2.47 13.35 20.87
CA SER A 182 -1.28 14.09 21.30
C SER A 182 -0.05 13.61 20.54
N PRO A 183 0.65 14.47 19.78
CA PRO A 183 1.81 14.06 18.98
C PRO A 183 2.91 13.35 19.79
N ASN A 184 3.12 13.79 21.03
CA ASN A 184 4.17 13.29 21.92
C ASN A 184 3.86 11.89 22.51
N LEU A 185 2.62 11.44 22.44
CA LEU A 185 2.19 10.14 22.98
C LEU A 185 2.03 9.07 21.90
N ILE A 186 2.22 9.42 20.63
CA ILE A 186 2.18 8.46 19.53
C ILE A 186 3.53 7.78 19.42
N PRO A 187 3.59 6.44 19.39
CA PRO A 187 4.85 5.71 19.24
C PRO A 187 5.65 6.18 18.01
N ARG A 188 6.97 6.33 18.19
CA ARG A 188 7.90 6.69 17.12
C ARG A 188 9.17 5.87 17.27
N SER A 189 9.45 5.02 16.28
CA SER A 189 10.67 4.21 16.24
C SER A 189 11.42 4.56 14.95
N PRO A 190 12.58 5.22 15.04
CA PRO A 190 13.39 5.57 13.88
C PRO A 190 13.77 4.33 13.07
N GLN A 191 13.72 4.44 11.76
CA GLN A 191 14.11 3.39 10.87
C GLN A 191 15.62 3.37 10.62
N LYS A 192 16.20 2.17 10.55
CA LYS A 192 17.59 1.95 10.12
C LYS A 192 17.62 0.87 9.05
N GLY A 193 18.39 1.12 7.99
CA GLY A 193 18.55 0.16 6.90
C GLY A 193 17.28 -0.05 6.07
N GLY A 194 17.12 -1.27 5.56
CA GLY A 194 16.04 -1.65 4.67
C GLY A 194 16.37 -1.39 3.20
N ARG A 195 15.56 -2.00 2.32
CA ARG A 195 15.74 -1.94 0.88
C ARG A 195 14.58 -1.19 0.24
N TYR A 196 14.88 -0.25 -0.64
CA TYR A 196 13.90 0.41 -1.48
C TYR A 196 13.73 -0.35 -2.80
N ILE A 197 12.52 -0.81 -3.09
CA ILE A 197 12.20 -1.50 -4.34
C ILE A 197 11.56 -0.50 -5.31
N SER A 198 12.32 -0.13 -6.32
CA SER A 198 11.90 0.78 -7.38
C SER A 198 11.21 0.04 -8.54
N LYS A 199 10.50 0.78 -9.40
CA LYS A 199 9.99 0.24 -10.67
C LYS A 199 11.10 -0.33 -11.57
N LYS A 200 12.30 0.27 -11.53
CA LYS A 200 13.46 -0.22 -12.28
C LYS A 200 13.90 -1.58 -11.77
N GLU A 201 13.95 -1.78 -10.45
CA GLU A 201 14.29 -3.09 -9.89
C GLU A 201 13.24 -4.15 -10.23
N LEU A 202 11.95 -3.82 -10.20
CA LEU A 202 10.91 -4.73 -10.64
C LEU A 202 11.07 -5.12 -12.11
N ASN A 203 11.40 -4.17 -12.99
CA ASN A 203 11.65 -4.48 -14.41
C ASN A 203 12.87 -5.38 -14.56
N ASN A 204 13.94 -5.14 -13.81
CA ASN A 204 15.12 -6.03 -13.80
C ASN A 204 14.77 -7.45 -13.32
N LEU A 205 13.88 -7.58 -12.33
CA LEU A 205 13.42 -8.89 -11.87
C LEU A 205 12.59 -9.61 -12.94
N ARG A 206 11.76 -8.88 -13.69
CA ARG A 206 10.92 -9.43 -14.76
C ARG A 206 11.71 -9.92 -15.97
N GLU A 207 12.85 -9.32 -16.24
CA GLU A 207 13.66 -9.65 -17.40
C GLU A 207 14.37 -10.99 -17.19
N ILE A 208 14.08 -11.95 -18.07
CA ILE A 208 14.79 -13.22 -18.17
C ILE A 208 16.03 -13.00 -19.04
N LYS A 209 17.20 -13.28 -18.50
CA LYS A 209 18.48 -13.10 -19.17
C LYS A 209 18.94 -14.40 -19.82
N PRO A 210 19.78 -14.35 -20.86
CA PRO A 210 20.28 -15.55 -21.55
C PRO A 210 21.07 -16.52 -20.65
N ASP A 211 21.67 -16.01 -19.59
CA ASP A 211 22.47 -16.75 -18.61
C ASP A 211 21.67 -17.20 -17.36
N ASP A 212 20.39 -16.87 -17.28
CA ASP A 212 19.54 -17.34 -16.18
C ASP A 212 19.38 -18.86 -16.25
N THR A 213 19.57 -19.53 -15.12
CA THR A 213 19.29 -20.97 -15.01
C THR A 213 17.77 -21.23 -15.07
N VAL A 214 17.38 -22.45 -15.41
CA VAL A 214 15.96 -22.87 -15.42
C VAL A 214 15.27 -22.61 -14.09
N GLU A 215 15.98 -22.78 -12.97
CA GLU A 215 15.47 -22.49 -11.63
C GLU A 215 15.18 -20.99 -11.45
N VAL A 216 16.11 -20.12 -11.87
CA VAL A 216 15.95 -18.66 -11.81
C VAL A 216 14.79 -18.20 -12.71
N ILE A 217 14.70 -18.75 -13.92
CA ILE A 217 13.60 -18.45 -14.85
C ILE A 217 12.27 -18.79 -14.22
N ASN A 218 12.10 -20.00 -13.66
CA ASN A 218 10.86 -20.42 -13.01
C ASN A 218 10.51 -19.55 -11.80
N LYS A 219 11.50 -19.16 -10.98
CA LYS A 219 11.28 -18.22 -9.87
C LYS A 219 10.81 -16.84 -10.36
N LYS A 220 11.41 -16.30 -11.42
CA LYS A 220 11.01 -15.02 -12.03
C LYS A 220 9.59 -15.09 -12.57
N ILE A 221 9.25 -16.15 -13.31
CA ILE A 221 7.91 -16.36 -13.87
C ILE A 221 6.88 -16.37 -12.74
N LYS A 222 7.09 -17.19 -11.70
CA LYS A 222 6.17 -17.30 -10.56
C LYS A 222 6.02 -15.98 -9.78
N ALA A 223 7.14 -15.33 -9.48
CA ALA A 223 7.17 -14.10 -8.70
C ALA A 223 6.62 -12.88 -9.45
N CYS A 224 6.59 -12.92 -10.78
CA CYS A 224 6.12 -11.79 -11.59
C CYS A 224 4.74 -12.01 -12.22
N PHE A 225 4.16 -13.21 -12.10
CA PHE A 225 2.82 -13.48 -12.65
C PHE A 225 1.72 -12.80 -11.83
N CYS A 226 1.12 -11.75 -12.41
CA CYS A 226 0.04 -10.98 -11.79
C CYS A 226 -0.82 -10.28 -12.87
N PRO A 227 -1.63 -11.01 -13.65
CA PRO A 227 -2.52 -10.40 -14.63
C PRO A 227 -3.45 -9.33 -14.02
N PRO A 228 -3.77 -8.24 -14.73
CA PRO A 228 -3.39 -7.90 -16.11
C PRO A 228 -2.00 -7.22 -16.26
N HIS A 229 -1.17 -7.20 -15.22
CA HIS A 229 0.15 -6.59 -15.28
C HIS A 229 1.14 -7.47 -16.06
N HIS A 230 2.15 -6.83 -16.65
CA HIS A 230 3.23 -7.55 -17.34
C HIS A 230 3.94 -8.51 -16.37
N GLY A 231 4.11 -9.77 -16.80
CA GLY A 231 4.85 -10.80 -16.08
C GLY A 231 6.35 -10.79 -16.39
N ALA A 232 6.99 -11.95 -16.23
CA ALA A 232 8.36 -12.15 -16.71
C ALA A 232 8.40 -12.12 -18.24
N TYR A 233 9.51 -11.65 -18.82
CA TYR A 233 9.65 -11.49 -20.25
C TYR A 233 11.10 -11.74 -20.72
N ILE A 234 11.24 -12.06 -22.00
CA ILE A 234 12.51 -12.03 -22.74
C ILE A 234 12.48 -10.92 -23.79
N THR A 235 13.63 -10.36 -24.09
CA THR A 235 13.78 -9.36 -25.16
C THR A 235 14.48 -10.02 -26.35
N ILE A 236 13.82 -10.02 -27.52
CA ILE A 236 14.38 -10.53 -28.77
C ILE A 236 14.25 -9.43 -29.83
N LYS A 237 15.36 -8.97 -30.40
CA LYS A 237 15.38 -7.90 -31.42
C LYS A 237 14.52 -6.69 -31.00
N ASP A 238 14.77 -6.18 -29.80
CA ASP A 238 14.08 -5.02 -29.18
C ASP A 238 12.57 -5.19 -28.90
N LYS A 239 12.04 -6.41 -29.04
CA LYS A 239 10.66 -6.74 -28.68
C LYS A 239 10.61 -7.60 -27.42
N GLN A 240 9.69 -7.26 -26.54
CA GLN A 240 9.45 -8.02 -25.31
C GLN A 240 8.35 -9.08 -25.54
N TYR A 241 8.65 -10.30 -25.10
CA TYR A 241 7.75 -11.44 -25.15
C TYR A 241 7.49 -11.94 -23.73
N SER A 242 6.24 -11.87 -23.26
CA SER A 242 5.87 -12.39 -21.96
C SER A 242 5.99 -13.90 -21.91
N ILE A 243 6.60 -14.40 -20.84
CA ILE A 243 6.86 -15.84 -20.63
C ILE A 243 6.03 -16.34 -19.45
N ILE A 244 5.32 -17.42 -19.69
CA ILE A 244 4.63 -18.21 -18.65
C ILE A 244 5.04 -19.69 -18.83
N ASN A 245 5.10 -20.44 -17.74
CA ASN A 245 5.33 -21.88 -17.82
C ASN A 245 4.01 -22.66 -17.90
N SER A 246 4.10 -23.95 -18.24
CA SER A 246 2.90 -24.81 -18.41
C SER A 246 2.09 -24.95 -17.12
N GLU A 247 2.71 -24.90 -15.96
CA GLU A 247 2.02 -24.96 -14.66
C GLU A 247 1.08 -23.77 -14.45
N ILE A 248 1.58 -22.56 -14.71
CA ILE A 248 0.76 -21.33 -14.63
C ILE A 248 -0.32 -21.34 -15.71
N LEU A 249 0.02 -21.70 -16.95
CA LEU A 249 -0.93 -21.78 -18.05
C LEU A 249 -2.09 -22.72 -17.70
N ASN A 250 -1.80 -23.92 -17.20
CA ASN A 250 -2.81 -24.90 -16.81
C ASN A 250 -3.69 -24.39 -15.67
N SER A 251 -3.09 -23.65 -14.69
CA SER A 251 -3.88 -23.06 -13.60
C SER A 251 -4.88 -22.01 -14.13
N VAL A 252 -4.48 -21.18 -15.10
CA VAL A 252 -5.37 -20.16 -15.70
C VAL A 252 -6.53 -20.84 -16.46
N ILE A 253 -6.23 -21.88 -17.26
CA ILE A 253 -7.25 -22.61 -18.04
C ILE A 253 -8.28 -23.30 -17.14
N GLN A 254 -7.89 -23.77 -15.96
CA GLN A 254 -8.82 -24.40 -15.01
C GLN A 254 -9.79 -23.42 -14.35
N TYR A 255 -9.46 -22.12 -14.29
CA TYR A 255 -10.36 -21.08 -13.75
C TYR A 255 -11.40 -20.58 -14.75
N GLU A 256 -11.26 -20.90 -16.04
CA GLU A 256 -12.22 -20.52 -17.09
C GLU A 256 -13.28 -21.60 -17.38
N LYS A 257 -13.20 -22.74 -16.69
CA LYS A 257 -14.20 -23.83 -16.72
C LYS A 257 -15.05 -23.79 -15.44
#